data_7e933482e3cbc6b1e969b08df5144080
#
_entry.id   7e933482e3cbc6b1e969b08df5144080
#
_cell.length_a   1.000
_cell.length_b   1.000
_cell.length_c   1.000
_cell.angle_alpha   90.00
_cell.angle_beta   90.00
_cell.angle_gamma   90.00
#
_symmetry.space_group_name_H-M   'P 1'
#
loop_
_entity.id
_entity.type
_entity.pdbx_description
1 polymer ?
#
loop_
_entity_poly.entity_id
_entity_poly.type
_entity_poly.pdbx_seq_one_letter_code
_entity_poly.pdbx_strand_id
1 'polypeptide(L)'
;MNEKKYKRIFTVVIDSLGAGEMPDASSYGDAGTDTLGHIAANVEAFKIPNLQKLGIANLKDLAGIAPVEKPLAYYGKLREASNGKDTMTGHWEMMGLHITTPFKTFTETGFPKELIDELSKRTGRTIIGNKSASGTEILEELAEEEIATGHMIVYTSADSVLQICG
;
A
#
# COMPACT_ATOMS: atom_id res chain seq x y z
N MET A 1 -0.76 -34.11 -21.62
CA MET A 1 -1.06 -32.74 -21.13
C MET A 1 -1.69 -32.89 -19.78
N ASN A 2 -1.03 -32.40 -18.70
CA ASN A 2 -1.64 -32.44 -17.38
C ASN A 2 -2.89 -31.55 -17.39
N GLU A 3 -4.05 -32.12 -17.11
CA GLU A 3 -5.28 -31.33 -16.88
C GLU A 3 -5.02 -30.35 -15.73
N LYS A 4 -5.30 -29.07 -15.98
CA LYS A 4 -5.18 -28.05 -14.94
C LYS A 4 -6.14 -28.39 -13.80
N LYS A 5 -5.62 -28.69 -12.63
CA LYS A 5 -6.40 -29.06 -11.43
C LYS A 5 -7.40 -27.98 -11.02
N TYR A 6 -7.09 -26.71 -11.29
CA TYR A 6 -7.92 -25.56 -10.94
C TYR A 6 -8.22 -24.71 -12.17
N LYS A 7 -9.47 -24.24 -12.27
CA LYS A 7 -9.93 -23.38 -13.35
C LYS A 7 -9.85 -21.89 -13.00
N ARG A 8 -9.79 -21.57 -11.72
CA ARG A 8 -9.73 -20.19 -11.20
C ARG A 8 -8.84 -20.13 -9.97
N ILE A 9 -8.13 -19.02 -9.83
CA ILE A 9 -7.37 -18.66 -8.64
C ILE A 9 -7.85 -17.28 -8.23
N PHE A 10 -8.13 -17.09 -6.95
CA PHE A 10 -8.50 -15.80 -6.38
C PHE A 10 -7.36 -15.36 -5.47
N THR A 11 -6.81 -14.18 -5.74
CA THR A 11 -5.84 -13.52 -4.86
C THR A 11 -6.57 -12.43 -4.10
N VAL A 12 -6.52 -12.47 -2.77
CA VAL A 12 -7.08 -11.44 -1.89
C VAL A 12 -5.92 -10.76 -1.19
N VAL A 13 -5.71 -9.49 -1.47
CA VAL A 13 -4.73 -8.65 -0.79
C VAL A 13 -5.47 -7.87 0.30
N ILE A 14 -5.03 -8.04 1.54
CA ILE A 14 -5.53 -7.24 2.66
C ILE A 14 -4.59 -6.04 2.77
N ASP A 15 -5.10 -4.89 2.33
CA ASP A 15 -4.33 -3.65 2.28
C ASP A 15 -3.77 -3.28 3.66
N SER A 16 -2.54 -2.80 3.66
CA SER A 16 -1.81 -2.35 4.86
C SER A 16 -1.64 -3.40 5.97
N LEU A 17 -1.97 -4.67 5.73
CA LEU A 17 -1.81 -5.74 6.71
C LEU A 17 -0.41 -6.37 6.64
N GLY A 18 0.55 -5.80 7.37
CA GLY A 18 1.88 -6.38 7.53
C GLY A 18 1.96 -7.36 8.71
N ALA A 19 2.70 -8.45 8.53
CA ALA A 19 2.95 -9.47 9.56
C ALA A 19 4.41 -9.43 10.08
N GLY A 20 4.94 -8.25 10.28
CA GLY A 20 6.32 -7.95 10.68
C GLY A 20 7.09 -7.21 9.58
N GLU A 21 8.25 -6.70 9.95
CA GLU A 21 9.11 -5.93 9.06
C GLU A 21 9.91 -6.79 8.08
N MET A 22 10.32 -6.19 6.97
CA MET A 22 11.29 -6.76 6.05
C MET A 22 12.72 -6.58 6.60
N PRO A 23 13.69 -7.43 6.20
CA PRO A 23 15.07 -7.31 6.68
C PRO A 23 15.76 -5.99 6.35
N ASP A 24 15.31 -5.29 5.31
CA ASP A 24 15.81 -4.00 4.85
C ASP A 24 14.94 -2.80 5.30
N ALA A 25 13.95 -3.05 6.16
CA ALA A 25 13.01 -2.04 6.67
C ALA A 25 13.71 -0.79 7.23
N SER A 26 14.87 -0.94 7.89
CA SER A 26 15.62 0.18 8.41
C SER A 26 16.12 1.15 7.34
N SER A 27 16.37 0.66 6.12
CA SER A 27 16.80 1.48 4.99
C SER A 27 15.68 2.39 4.46
N TYR A 28 14.44 2.05 4.79
CA TYR A 28 13.22 2.76 4.39
C TYR A 28 12.54 3.49 5.56
N GLY A 29 13.15 3.49 6.74
CA GLY A 29 12.55 4.10 7.94
C GLY A 29 11.41 3.29 8.55
N ASP A 30 11.28 2.01 8.18
CA ASP A 30 10.17 1.12 8.56
C ASP A 30 10.56 0.10 9.63
N ALA A 31 11.68 0.31 10.32
CA ALA A 31 12.09 -0.58 11.42
C ALA A 31 11.01 -0.67 12.50
N GLY A 32 10.70 -1.88 12.92
CA GLY A 32 9.68 -2.16 13.94
C GLY A 32 8.24 -2.19 13.41
N THR A 33 8.01 -2.10 12.10
CA THR A 33 6.67 -2.18 11.54
C THR A 33 6.08 -3.59 11.72
N ASP A 34 4.88 -3.66 12.26
CA ASP A 34 4.13 -4.90 12.48
C ASP A 34 2.65 -4.62 12.70
N THR A 35 1.94 -4.26 11.66
CA THR A 35 0.54 -3.86 11.73
C THR A 35 -0.33 -4.89 12.44
N LEU A 36 -0.24 -6.16 12.05
CA LEU A 36 -1.05 -7.23 12.64
C LEU A 36 -0.71 -7.46 14.11
N GLY A 37 0.60 -7.48 14.46
CA GLY A 37 1.04 -7.65 15.83
C GLY A 37 0.64 -6.48 16.72
N HIS A 38 0.78 -5.25 16.24
CA HIS A 38 0.38 -4.05 16.97
C HIS A 38 -1.14 -3.98 17.17
N ILE A 39 -1.95 -4.35 16.17
CA ILE A 39 -3.41 -4.44 16.33
C ILE A 39 -3.75 -5.49 17.40
N ALA A 40 -3.18 -6.68 17.30
CA ALA A 40 -3.44 -7.75 18.26
C ALA A 40 -3.06 -7.38 19.70
N ALA A 41 -1.99 -6.58 19.87
CA ALA A 41 -1.52 -6.15 21.18
C ALA A 41 -2.32 -4.99 21.78
N ASN A 42 -2.91 -4.13 20.97
CA ASN A 42 -3.51 -2.87 21.42
C ASN A 42 -5.05 -2.83 21.30
N VAL A 43 -5.66 -3.74 20.55
CA VAL A 43 -7.13 -3.80 20.41
C VAL A 43 -7.70 -4.83 21.37
N GLU A 44 -8.46 -4.37 22.35
CA GLU A 44 -9.10 -5.24 23.31
C GLU A 44 -10.07 -6.21 22.62
N ALA A 45 -10.03 -7.47 23.04
CA ALA A 45 -10.86 -8.55 22.49
C ALA A 45 -10.74 -8.75 20.97
N PHE A 46 -9.61 -8.39 20.37
CA PHE A 46 -9.35 -8.60 18.95
C PHE A 46 -9.49 -10.09 18.57
N LYS A 47 -10.27 -10.36 17.54
CA LYS A 47 -10.56 -11.74 17.08
C LYS A 47 -10.58 -11.82 15.57
N ILE A 48 -9.86 -12.79 15.03
CA ILE A 48 -9.83 -13.11 13.60
C ILE A 48 -10.02 -14.62 13.38
N PRO A 49 -11.16 -15.20 13.78
CA PRO A 49 -11.32 -16.66 13.91
C PRO A 49 -11.14 -17.40 12.60
N ASN A 50 -11.46 -16.82 11.46
CA ASN A 50 -11.28 -17.46 10.16
C ASN A 50 -9.81 -17.48 9.75
N LEU A 51 -9.09 -16.36 9.89
CA LEU A 51 -7.65 -16.31 9.61
C LEU A 51 -6.86 -17.17 10.60
N GLN A 52 -7.30 -17.25 11.85
CA GLN A 52 -6.71 -18.17 12.86
C GLN A 52 -6.83 -19.62 12.39
N LYS A 53 -8.02 -20.08 11.96
CA LYS A 53 -8.22 -21.44 11.42
C LYS A 53 -7.36 -21.71 10.18
N LEU A 54 -7.07 -20.70 9.39
CA LEU A 54 -6.19 -20.79 8.21
C LEU A 54 -4.69 -20.82 8.59
N GLY A 55 -4.34 -20.50 9.84
CA GLY A 55 -2.96 -20.60 10.34
C GLY A 55 -2.23 -19.28 10.47
N ILE A 56 -2.90 -18.14 10.51
CA ILE A 56 -2.22 -16.82 10.62
C ILE A 56 -1.35 -16.71 11.87
N ALA A 57 -1.82 -17.22 13.02
CA ALA A 57 -1.08 -17.23 14.28
C ALA A 57 0.05 -18.28 14.33
N ASN A 58 0.17 -19.13 13.32
CA ASN A 58 1.31 -20.02 13.15
C ASN A 58 2.48 -19.35 12.42
N LEU A 59 2.24 -18.19 11.76
CA LEU A 59 3.29 -17.41 11.11
C LEU A 59 4.11 -16.58 12.10
N LYS A 60 3.45 -16.11 13.16
CA LYS A 60 4.04 -15.28 14.20
C LYS A 60 3.14 -15.29 15.45
N ASP A 61 3.72 -15.00 16.60
CA ASP A 61 2.97 -14.83 17.82
C ASP A 61 2.07 -13.59 17.74
N LEU A 62 0.79 -13.75 18.09
CA LEU A 62 -0.21 -12.71 18.12
C LEU A 62 -0.86 -12.68 19.50
N ALA A 63 -0.90 -11.52 20.13
CA ALA A 63 -1.50 -11.36 21.44
C ALA A 63 -2.98 -11.81 21.43
N GLY A 64 -3.34 -12.71 22.32
CA GLY A 64 -4.72 -13.20 22.46
C GLY A 64 -5.19 -14.18 21.37
N ILE A 65 -4.34 -14.54 20.38
CA ILE A 65 -4.68 -15.46 19.29
C ILE A 65 -3.69 -16.62 19.27
N ALA A 66 -4.13 -17.77 19.76
CA ALA A 66 -3.28 -18.97 19.78
C ALA A 66 -3.10 -19.58 18.38
N PRO A 67 -1.92 -20.15 18.10
CA PRO A 67 -1.72 -20.97 16.90
C PRO A 67 -2.66 -22.19 16.92
N VAL A 68 -2.91 -22.77 15.75
CA VAL A 68 -3.72 -23.98 15.61
C VAL A 68 -2.84 -25.16 15.23
N GLU A 69 -3.11 -26.31 15.83
CA GLU A 69 -2.33 -27.53 15.59
C GLU A 69 -2.46 -28.04 14.15
N LYS A 70 -3.67 -27.93 13.59
CA LYS A 70 -3.99 -28.39 12.22
C LYS A 70 -4.67 -27.28 11.43
N PRO A 71 -3.91 -26.36 10.84
CA PRO A 71 -4.48 -25.31 10.01
C PRO A 71 -5.24 -25.85 8.80
N LEU A 72 -6.29 -25.16 8.41
CA LEU A 72 -7.10 -25.52 7.23
C LEU A 72 -6.45 -25.12 5.90
N ALA A 73 -5.35 -24.39 5.93
CA ALA A 73 -4.63 -23.93 4.76
C ALA A 73 -3.12 -24.09 4.91
N TYR A 74 -2.41 -23.97 3.80
CA TYR A 74 -0.97 -23.72 3.82
C TYR A 74 -0.73 -22.25 4.14
N TYR A 75 0.30 -21.98 4.92
CA TYR A 75 0.69 -20.63 5.31
C TYR A 75 2.21 -20.47 5.18
N GLY A 76 2.65 -19.24 4.99
CA GLY A 76 4.07 -18.94 4.86
C GLY A 76 4.30 -17.44 4.82
N LYS A 77 5.55 -17.03 5.04
CA LYS A 77 6.03 -15.66 4.82
C LYS A 77 6.76 -15.63 3.49
N LEU A 78 6.41 -14.69 2.67
CA LEU A 78 7.16 -14.36 1.45
C LEU A 78 8.04 -13.16 1.74
N ARG A 79 9.20 -13.14 1.13
CA ARG A 79 10.13 -12.02 1.16
C ARG A 79 10.12 -11.39 -0.22
N GLU A 80 9.87 -10.10 -0.26
CA GLU A 80 10.02 -9.33 -1.49
C GLU A 80 11.47 -9.35 -1.95
N ALA A 81 11.67 -9.60 -3.24
CA ALA A 81 12.97 -9.61 -3.87
C ALA A 81 13.26 -8.33 -4.66
N SER A 82 12.20 -7.59 -5.01
CA SER A 82 12.28 -6.33 -5.73
C SER A 82 12.83 -5.22 -4.86
N ASN A 83 13.47 -4.24 -5.49
CA ASN A 83 13.95 -3.04 -4.83
C ASN A 83 12.89 -1.95 -4.91
N GLY A 84 12.43 -1.47 -3.77
CA GLY A 84 11.45 -0.38 -3.68
C GLY A 84 10.52 -0.58 -2.50
N LYS A 85 9.93 0.53 -2.05
CA LYS A 85 8.98 0.56 -0.94
C LYS A 85 7.55 0.82 -1.43
N ASP A 86 7.41 1.25 -2.68
CA ASP A 86 6.14 1.67 -3.22
C ASP A 86 5.19 0.50 -3.51
N THR A 87 3.90 0.76 -3.41
CA THR A 87 2.84 -0.22 -3.63
C THR A 87 2.91 -0.85 -5.03
N MET A 88 3.34 -0.11 -6.05
CA MET A 88 3.44 -0.63 -7.42
C MET A 88 4.47 -1.75 -7.51
N THR A 89 5.64 -1.58 -6.89
CA THR A 89 6.70 -2.60 -6.85
C THR A 89 6.17 -3.91 -6.28
N GLY A 90 5.53 -3.88 -5.12
CA GLY A 90 4.96 -5.07 -4.49
C GLY A 90 3.87 -5.75 -5.33
N HIS A 91 2.96 -4.97 -5.93
CA HIS A 91 1.91 -5.53 -6.80
C HIS A 91 2.48 -6.16 -8.07
N TRP A 92 3.48 -5.56 -8.68
CA TRP A 92 4.12 -6.11 -9.87
C TRP A 92 4.88 -7.40 -9.54
N GLU A 93 5.56 -7.45 -8.37
CA GLU A 93 6.23 -8.68 -7.95
C GLU A 93 5.24 -9.81 -7.67
N MET A 94 4.10 -9.55 -7.04
CA MET A 94 3.03 -10.54 -6.88
C MET A 94 2.53 -11.11 -8.22
N MET A 95 2.64 -10.33 -9.30
CA MET A 95 2.31 -10.77 -10.67
C MET A 95 3.50 -11.38 -11.42
N GLY A 96 4.64 -11.57 -10.74
CA GLY A 96 5.83 -12.23 -11.29
C GLY A 96 6.84 -11.30 -11.96
N LEU A 97 6.75 -9.99 -11.75
CA LEU A 97 7.69 -9.01 -12.30
C LEU A 97 8.67 -8.57 -11.19
N HIS A 98 9.93 -8.92 -11.35
CA HIS A 98 10.98 -8.49 -10.45
C HIS A 98 11.49 -7.09 -10.83
N ILE A 99 11.35 -6.14 -9.93
CA ILE A 99 11.75 -4.73 -10.11
C ILE A 99 13.14 -4.52 -9.52
N THR A 100 14.11 -4.30 -10.36
CA THR A 100 15.52 -4.04 -9.95
C THR A 100 15.82 -2.56 -9.78
N THR A 101 15.08 -1.70 -10.45
CA THR A 101 15.21 -0.25 -10.36
C THR A 101 13.93 0.32 -9.77
N PRO A 102 13.96 0.87 -8.55
CA PRO A 102 12.78 1.44 -7.90
C PRO A 102 12.10 2.51 -8.76
N PHE A 103 10.79 2.58 -8.68
CA PHE A 103 10.05 3.69 -9.28
C PHE A 103 10.44 5.01 -8.61
N LYS A 104 10.43 6.10 -9.39
CA LYS A 104 10.60 7.43 -8.83
C LYS A 104 9.39 7.79 -7.98
N THR A 105 9.65 8.24 -6.78
CA THR A 105 8.63 8.74 -5.87
C THR A 105 8.71 10.27 -5.76
N PHE A 106 7.59 10.90 -5.48
CA PHE A 106 7.46 12.36 -5.38
C PHE A 106 6.82 12.78 -4.05
N THR A 107 6.89 11.89 -3.05
CA THR A 107 6.26 12.10 -1.75
C THR A 107 6.88 13.26 -0.96
N GLU A 108 8.17 13.53 -1.15
CA GLU A 108 8.87 14.62 -0.45
C GLU A 108 8.79 15.96 -1.18
N THR A 109 8.70 15.95 -2.50
CA THR A 109 8.87 17.16 -3.31
C THR A 109 7.63 17.59 -4.07
N GLY A 110 6.63 16.69 -4.19
CA GLY A 110 5.62 16.83 -5.23
C GLY A 110 6.22 16.56 -6.62
N PHE A 111 5.40 16.66 -7.64
CA PHE A 111 5.81 16.46 -9.04
C PHE A 111 6.70 17.60 -9.54
N PRO A 112 7.62 17.32 -10.50
CA PRO A 112 8.47 18.34 -11.08
C PRO A 112 7.67 19.49 -11.68
N LYS A 113 8.20 20.72 -11.52
CA LYS A 113 7.55 21.94 -11.99
C LYS A 113 7.20 21.88 -13.47
N GLU A 114 8.06 21.31 -14.29
CA GLU A 114 7.85 21.17 -15.74
C GLU A 114 6.62 20.33 -16.06
N LEU A 115 6.35 19.28 -15.29
CA LEU A 115 5.14 18.45 -15.44
C LEU A 115 3.90 19.24 -15.06
N ILE A 116 3.95 19.97 -13.96
CA ILE A 116 2.82 20.80 -13.48
C ILE A 116 2.51 21.92 -14.45
N ASP A 117 3.54 22.61 -14.95
CA ASP A 117 3.38 23.70 -15.92
C ASP A 117 2.76 23.18 -17.24
N GLU A 118 3.22 22.02 -17.74
CA GLU A 118 2.68 21.45 -18.97
C GLU A 118 1.25 20.94 -18.77
N LEU A 119 0.94 20.37 -17.60
CA LEU A 119 -0.43 19.98 -17.27
C LEU A 119 -1.36 21.20 -17.20
N SER A 120 -0.94 22.26 -16.51
CA SER A 120 -1.68 23.53 -16.42
C SER A 120 -1.94 24.13 -17.81
N LYS A 121 -0.92 24.17 -18.64
CA LYS A 121 -1.01 24.69 -20.01
C LYS A 121 -1.98 23.87 -20.88
N ARG A 122 -1.96 22.55 -20.81
CA ARG A 122 -2.82 21.67 -21.62
C ARG A 122 -4.27 21.66 -21.15
N THR A 123 -4.49 21.76 -19.85
CA THR A 123 -5.83 21.79 -19.27
C THR A 123 -6.46 23.18 -19.28
N GLY A 124 -5.65 24.22 -19.38
CA GLY A 124 -6.08 25.62 -19.22
C GLY A 124 -6.47 25.95 -17.78
N ARG A 125 -6.10 25.10 -16.80
CA ARG A 125 -6.44 25.28 -15.38
C ARG A 125 -5.18 25.52 -14.56
N THR A 126 -5.29 26.34 -13.54
CA THR A 126 -4.25 26.47 -12.52
C THR A 126 -4.20 25.18 -11.68
N ILE A 127 -3.00 24.66 -11.48
CA ILE A 127 -2.80 23.47 -10.65
C ILE A 127 -2.52 23.90 -9.21
N ILE A 128 -3.25 23.31 -8.27
CA ILE A 128 -3.06 23.48 -6.83
C ILE A 128 -2.77 22.13 -6.16
N GLY A 129 -2.20 22.17 -4.98
CA GLY A 129 -1.88 20.98 -4.18
C GLY A 129 -0.44 20.51 -4.36
N ASN A 130 -0.09 19.94 -5.47
CA ASN A 130 1.23 19.36 -5.83
C ASN A 130 2.12 18.94 -4.65
N LYS A 131 1.56 18.15 -3.75
CA LYS A 131 2.23 17.63 -2.54
C LYS A 131 1.77 16.21 -2.23
N SER A 132 2.44 15.57 -1.28
CA SER A 132 1.97 14.30 -0.73
C SER A 132 0.85 14.54 0.29
N ALA A 133 -0.27 13.86 0.10
CA ALA A 133 -1.40 13.92 1.02
C ALA A 133 -2.30 12.69 0.87
N SER A 134 -3.15 12.42 1.86
CA SER A 134 -4.28 11.51 1.67
C SER A 134 -5.39 12.21 0.87
N GLY A 135 -6.20 11.44 0.14
CA GLY A 135 -7.30 12.01 -0.65
C GLY A 135 -8.31 12.77 0.20
N THR A 136 -8.59 12.32 1.41
CA THR A 136 -9.49 13.01 2.34
C THR A 136 -8.91 14.34 2.83
N GLU A 137 -7.66 14.36 3.26
CA GLU A 137 -7.00 15.58 3.74
C GLU A 137 -6.86 16.64 2.66
N ILE A 138 -6.44 16.27 1.46
CA ILE A 138 -6.25 17.24 0.37
C ILE A 138 -7.58 17.86 -0.09
N LEU A 139 -8.66 17.09 -0.07
CA LEU A 139 -9.99 17.58 -0.39
C LEU A 139 -10.54 18.50 0.71
N GLU A 140 -10.35 18.17 1.98
CA GLU A 140 -10.72 19.07 3.08
C GLU A 140 -9.97 20.41 2.99
N GLU A 141 -8.73 20.39 2.53
CA GLU A 141 -7.91 21.60 2.42
C GLU A 141 -8.23 22.46 1.19
N LEU A 142 -8.47 21.85 0.02
CA LEU A 142 -8.44 22.54 -1.27
C LEU A 142 -9.75 22.48 -2.06
N ALA A 143 -10.74 21.68 -1.68
CA ALA A 143 -11.94 21.51 -2.49
C ALA A 143 -12.77 22.81 -2.60
N GLU A 144 -12.82 23.64 -1.57
CA GLU A 144 -13.53 24.93 -1.62
C GLU A 144 -12.88 25.89 -2.64
N GLU A 145 -11.53 25.91 -2.69
CA GLU A 145 -10.79 26.71 -3.68
C GLU A 145 -11.04 26.17 -5.10
N GLU A 146 -10.97 24.84 -5.28
CA GLU A 146 -11.23 24.22 -6.58
C GLU A 146 -12.62 24.57 -7.13
N ILE A 147 -13.66 24.42 -6.28
CA ILE A 147 -15.05 24.73 -6.65
C ILE A 147 -15.21 26.22 -6.97
N ALA A 148 -14.61 27.11 -6.18
CA ALA A 148 -14.75 28.55 -6.35
C ALA A 148 -14.01 29.10 -7.57
N THR A 149 -12.87 28.52 -7.93
CA THR A 149 -11.95 29.09 -8.93
C THR A 149 -11.86 28.26 -10.21
N GLY A 150 -12.27 27.01 -10.20
CA GLY A 150 -12.06 26.07 -11.30
C GLY A 150 -10.60 25.60 -11.40
N HIS A 151 -9.79 25.80 -10.38
CA HIS A 151 -8.47 25.21 -10.27
C HIS A 151 -8.56 23.68 -10.28
N MET A 152 -7.45 23.00 -10.45
CA MET A 152 -7.41 21.53 -10.47
C MET A 152 -6.44 21.05 -9.39
N ILE A 153 -6.93 20.22 -8.47
CA ILE A 153 -6.10 19.63 -7.45
C ILE A 153 -5.26 18.49 -8.07
N VAL A 154 -3.94 18.58 -7.90
CA VAL A 154 -3.00 17.51 -8.24
C VAL A 154 -2.18 17.17 -7.01
N TYR A 155 -2.10 15.92 -6.67
CA TYR A 155 -1.33 15.47 -5.51
C TYR A 155 -0.75 14.08 -5.73
N THR A 156 0.15 13.65 -4.88
CA THR A 156 0.62 12.26 -4.81
C THR A 156 0.21 11.64 -3.50
N SER A 157 -0.24 10.40 -3.53
CA SER A 157 -0.42 9.60 -2.33
C SER A 157 0.90 8.98 -1.88
N ALA A 158 0.88 8.29 -0.75
CA ALA A 158 2.02 7.49 -0.29
C ALA A 158 2.47 6.43 -1.32
N ASP A 159 1.57 6.03 -2.23
CA ASP A 159 1.84 5.10 -3.32
C ASP A 159 2.52 5.77 -4.53
N SER A 160 2.83 7.05 -4.45
CA SER A 160 3.49 7.87 -5.51
C SER A 160 2.75 7.89 -6.85
N VAL A 161 1.44 7.65 -6.83
CA VAL A 161 0.58 7.74 -8.01
C VAL A 161 0.12 9.18 -8.19
N LEU A 162 0.10 9.66 -9.45
CA LEU A 162 -0.48 10.95 -9.80
C LEU A 162 -1.99 10.92 -9.58
N GLN A 163 -2.47 11.71 -8.64
CA GLN A 163 -3.88 11.87 -8.31
C GLN A 163 -4.36 13.23 -8.82
N ILE A 164 -5.53 13.26 -9.41
CA ILE A 164 -6.16 14.46 -9.97
C ILE A 164 -7.61 14.51 -9.48
N CYS A 165 -8.01 15.65 -8.91
CA CYS A 165 -9.40 16.03 -8.72
C CYS A 165 -9.70 17.25 -9.59
N GLY A 166 -10.90 17.27 -10.14
CA GLY A 166 -11.31 18.37 -10.99
C GLY A 166 -12.77 18.26 -11.46
#